data_b1f7ad137f0d9b932e26f67cc635dbdc
#
_entry.id   b1f7ad137f0d9b932e26f67cc635dbdc
#
_cell.length_a   1.000
_cell.length_b   1.000
_cell.length_c   1.000
_cell.angle_alpha   90.00
_cell.angle_beta   90.00
_cell.angle_gamma   90.00
#
_symmetry.space_group_name_H-M   'P 1'
#
loop_
_entity.id
_entity.type
_entity.pdbx_description
1 polymer ?
#
loop_
_entity_poly.entity_id
_entity_poly.type
_entity_poly.pdbx_seq_one_letter_code
_entity_poly.pdbx_strand_id
1 'polypeptide(L)'
;MNPISNHKGFTLIELMIVVVIVGILSSIALPSYQQYTMRANRTDGMSSIQMLLDAQERYYADHISYTADLTKLGLSDPYVTPEGHYSIKASVCSGSLTTCVELTATAQGGQVKDGNLVANTQGKKERIAGGVTHSW
;
A
#
# COMPACT_ATOMS: atom_id res chain seq x y z
N MET A 1 -5.69 55.47 -35.72
CA MET A 1 -5.98 55.59 -34.28
C MET A 1 -6.19 54.17 -33.74
N ASN A 2 -5.18 53.64 -32.99
CA ASN A 2 -5.31 52.30 -32.36
C ASN A 2 -6.08 52.48 -31.03
N PRO A 3 -7.12 51.65 -30.78
CA PRO A 3 -7.81 51.70 -29.49
C PRO A 3 -6.84 51.19 -28.43
N ILE A 4 -6.59 51.99 -27.39
CA ILE A 4 -5.83 51.60 -26.23
C ILE A 4 -6.70 50.57 -25.48
N SER A 5 -6.29 49.29 -25.52
CA SER A 5 -6.95 48.22 -24.75
C SER A 5 -6.75 48.51 -23.24
N ASN A 6 -7.83 48.83 -22.57
CA ASN A 6 -7.85 49.13 -21.14
C ASN A 6 -7.69 47.80 -20.38
N HIS A 7 -6.46 47.44 -20.03
CA HIS A 7 -6.15 46.26 -19.22
C HIS A 7 -6.50 46.58 -17.77
N LYS A 8 -7.63 46.07 -17.31
CA LYS A 8 -7.98 46.12 -15.90
C LYS A 8 -7.11 45.14 -15.13
N GLY A 9 -6.23 45.64 -14.28
CA GLY A 9 -5.40 44.83 -13.39
C GLY A 9 -6.25 44.26 -12.23
N PHE A 10 -5.78 43.13 -11.67
CA PHE A 10 -6.39 42.55 -10.46
C PHE A 10 -6.26 43.49 -9.28
N THR A 11 -7.30 43.55 -8.45
CA THR A 11 -7.26 44.28 -7.19
C THR A 11 -6.62 43.43 -6.09
N LEU A 12 -5.99 44.07 -5.10
CA LEU A 12 -5.38 43.37 -3.96
C LEU A 12 -6.41 42.55 -3.17
N ILE A 13 -7.63 43.09 -3.01
CA ILE A 13 -8.70 42.40 -2.31
C ILE A 13 -9.15 41.11 -3.05
N GLU A 14 -9.20 41.16 -4.38
CA GLU A 14 -9.58 40.01 -5.21
C GLU A 14 -8.55 38.88 -5.07
N LEU A 15 -7.26 39.20 -5.02
CA LEU A 15 -6.19 38.23 -4.79
C LEU A 15 -6.27 37.64 -3.37
N MET A 16 -6.57 38.45 -2.35
CA MET A 16 -6.74 37.95 -0.98
C MET A 16 -7.90 36.98 -0.84
N ILE A 17 -9.04 37.27 -1.47
CA ILE A 17 -10.20 36.37 -1.45
C ILE A 17 -9.87 35.03 -2.12
N VAL A 18 -9.21 35.05 -3.27
CA VAL A 18 -8.80 33.83 -4.00
C VAL A 18 -7.88 32.96 -3.14
N VAL A 19 -6.86 33.55 -2.49
CA VAL A 19 -5.94 32.80 -1.62
C VAL A 19 -6.65 32.17 -0.44
N VAL A 20 -7.62 32.88 0.19
CA VAL A 20 -8.43 32.34 1.29
C VAL A 20 -9.27 31.15 0.82
N ILE A 21 -9.97 31.26 -0.31
CA ILE A 21 -10.78 30.18 -0.86
C ILE A 21 -9.91 28.96 -1.19
N VAL A 22 -8.78 29.15 -1.88
CA VAL A 22 -7.83 28.06 -2.20
C VAL A 22 -7.29 27.41 -0.93
N GLY A 23 -6.97 28.19 0.12
CA GLY A 23 -6.53 27.69 1.41
C GLY A 23 -7.57 26.76 2.07
N ILE A 24 -8.83 27.16 2.08
CA ILE A 24 -9.95 26.37 2.64
C ILE A 24 -10.14 25.07 1.84
N LEU A 25 -10.19 25.15 0.51
CA LEU A 25 -10.37 23.96 -0.33
C LEU A 25 -9.21 22.98 -0.20
N SER A 26 -7.98 23.49 -0.14
CA SER A 26 -6.77 22.66 0.02
C SER A 26 -6.75 21.92 1.36
N SER A 27 -7.27 22.52 2.43
CA SER A 27 -7.29 21.89 3.76
C SER A 27 -8.14 20.61 3.81
N ILE A 28 -9.13 20.49 2.94
CA ILE A 28 -10.00 19.32 2.82
C ILE A 28 -9.46 18.33 1.76
N ALA A 29 -8.97 18.85 0.64
CA ALA A 29 -8.55 18.06 -0.50
C ALA A 29 -7.28 17.23 -0.24
N LEU A 30 -6.29 17.79 0.46
CA LEU A 30 -5.00 17.14 0.70
C LEU A 30 -5.10 15.84 1.53
N PRO A 31 -5.78 15.82 2.71
CA PRO A 31 -5.90 14.58 3.49
C PRO A 31 -6.72 13.51 2.77
N SER A 32 -7.75 13.90 2.02
CA SER A 32 -8.55 12.97 1.22
C SER A 32 -7.73 12.31 0.11
N TYR A 33 -6.88 13.07 -0.58
CA TYR A 33 -5.97 12.56 -1.60
C TYR A 33 -4.96 11.56 -1.02
N GLN A 34 -4.38 11.86 0.15
CA GLN A 34 -3.44 10.95 0.82
C GLN A 34 -4.08 9.60 1.19
N GLN A 35 -5.32 9.62 1.69
CA GLN A 35 -6.04 8.37 1.98
C GLN A 35 -6.33 7.56 0.71
N TYR A 36 -6.66 8.23 -0.39
CA TYR A 36 -6.90 7.57 -1.66
C TYR A 36 -5.63 6.89 -2.19
N THR A 37 -4.49 7.59 -2.18
CA THR A 37 -3.20 7.04 -2.60
C THR A 37 -2.75 5.85 -1.73
N MET A 38 -2.93 5.94 -0.40
CA MET A 38 -2.61 4.82 0.50
C MET A 38 -3.46 3.57 0.20
N ARG A 39 -4.74 3.74 -0.15
CA ARG A 39 -5.61 2.62 -0.56
C ARG A 39 -5.18 2.02 -1.90
N ALA A 40 -4.78 2.86 -2.86
CA ALA A 40 -4.25 2.40 -4.14
C ALA A 40 -2.94 1.61 -3.96
N ASN A 41 -2.01 2.12 -3.15
CA ASN A 41 -0.75 1.46 -2.85
C ASN A 41 -0.95 0.14 -2.09
N ARG A 42 -2.02 0.01 -1.28
CA ARG A 42 -2.36 -1.26 -0.63
C ARG A 42 -2.62 -2.37 -1.65
N THR A 43 -3.16 -2.05 -2.80
CA THR A 43 -3.40 -3.02 -3.88
C THR A 43 -2.08 -3.65 -4.38
N ASP A 44 -0.97 -2.89 -4.40
CA ASP A 44 0.36 -3.42 -4.70
C ASP A 44 0.80 -4.50 -3.70
N GLY A 45 0.61 -4.26 -2.40
CA GLY A 45 0.88 -5.24 -1.34
C GLY A 45 -0.02 -6.47 -1.43
N MET A 46 -1.33 -6.27 -1.66
CA MET A 46 -2.31 -7.36 -1.75
C MET A 46 -2.06 -8.27 -2.94
N SER A 47 -1.80 -7.69 -4.13
CA SER A 47 -1.49 -8.46 -5.34
C SER A 47 -0.17 -9.23 -5.21
N SER A 48 0.83 -8.62 -4.59
CA SER A 48 2.12 -9.28 -4.32
C SER A 48 1.97 -10.44 -3.33
N ILE A 49 1.19 -10.28 -2.26
CA ILE A 49 0.88 -11.37 -1.33
C ILE A 49 0.17 -12.51 -2.07
N GLN A 50 -0.82 -12.22 -2.93
CA GLN A 50 -1.53 -13.26 -3.68
C GLN A 50 -0.58 -14.01 -4.60
N MET A 51 0.29 -13.31 -5.33
CA MET A 51 1.32 -13.92 -6.19
C MET A 51 2.24 -14.85 -5.38
N LEU A 52 2.66 -14.41 -4.18
CA LEU A 52 3.52 -15.22 -3.30
C LEU A 52 2.78 -16.44 -2.74
N LEU A 53 1.49 -16.32 -2.37
CA LEU A 53 0.69 -17.48 -1.96
C LEU A 53 0.56 -18.49 -3.09
N ASP A 54 0.33 -18.04 -4.33
CA ASP A 54 0.26 -18.93 -5.50
C ASP A 54 1.61 -19.62 -5.77
N ALA A 55 2.73 -18.93 -5.51
CA ALA A 55 4.07 -19.53 -5.61
C ALA A 55 4.30 -20.57 -4.50
N GLN A 56 3.82 -20.33 -3.29
CA GLN A 56 3.87 -21.27 -2.18
C GLN A 56 3.06 -22.54 -2.47
N GLU A 57 1.87 -22.40 -3.08
CA GLU A 57 1.05 -23.58 -3.47
C GLU A 57 1.78 -24.42 -4.53
N ARG A 58 2.43 -23.80 -5.52
CA ARG A 58 3.24 -24.54 -6.50
C ARG A 58 4.42 -25.25 -5.84
N TYR A 59 5.12 -24.58 -4.92
CA TYR A 59 6.22 -25.17 -4.17
C TYR A 59 5.73 -26.37 -3.34
N TYR A 60 4.57 -26.24 -2.69
CA TYR A 60 3.97 -27.29 -1.90
C TYR A 60 3.65 -28.54 -2.73
N ALA A 61 3.19 -28.37 -3.97
CA ALA A 61 2.86 -29.49 -4.85
C ALA A 61 4.08 -30.40 -5.11
N ASP A 62 5.30 -29.81 -5.16
CA ASP A 62 6.53 -30.55 -5.42
C ASP A 62 7.23 -31.07 -4.14
N HIS A 63 7.05 -30.37 -3.01
CA HIS A 63 7.84 -30.61 -1.78
C HIS A 63 7.00 -31.09 -0.58
N ILE A 64 5.66 -31.12 -0.68
CA ILE A 64 4.71 -31.45 0.40
C ILE A 64 4.94 -30.59 1.65
N SER A 65 5.45 -29.39 1.44
CA SER A 65 5.74 -28.40 2.49
C SER A 65 5.84 -27.00 1.86
N TYR A 66 5.35 -26.01 2.55
CA TYR A 66 5.62 -24.59 2.24
C TYR A 66 7.07 -24.23 2.63
N THR A 67 7.49 -23.03 2.26
CA THR A 67 8.81 -22.53 2.65
C THR A 67 8.73 -21.16 3.29
N ALA A 68 9.52 -20.93 4.36
CA ALA A 68 9.73 -19.61 4.92
C ALA A 68 10.83 -18.82 4.21
N ASP A 69 11.59 -19.48 3.34
CA ASP A 69 12.67 -18.89 2.56
C ASP A 69 12.17 -18.59 1.13
N LEU A 70 11.94 -17.33 0.84
CA LEU A 70 11.42 -16.88 -0.46
C LEU A 70 12.40 -17.09 -1.61
N THR A 71 13.69 -17.27 -1.32
CA THR A 71 14.69 -17.57 -2.37
C THR A 71 14.44 -18.92 -3.04
N LYS A 72 13.82 -19.87 -2.33
CA LYS A 72 13.42 -21.19 -2.88
C LYS A 72 12.28 -21.08 -3.88
N LEU A 73 11.56 -19.96 -3.88
CA LEU A 73 10.54 -19.64 -4.86
C LEU A 73 11.12 -18.88 -6.07
N GLY A 74 12.45 -18.64 -6.10
CA GLY A 74 13.12 -17.83 -7.12
C GLY A 74 12.97 -16.32 -6.94
N LEU A 75 12.66 -15.86 -5.72
CA LEU A 75 12.41 -14.47 -5.38
C LEU A 75 13.47 -13.94 -4.40
N SER A 76 13.48 -12.63 -4.16
CA SER A 76 14.29 -12.04 -3.08
C SER A 76 13.68 -12.32 -1.71
N ASP A 77 14.51 -12.39 -0.66
CA ASP A 77 14.05 -12.47 0.72
C ASP A 77 14.74 -11.39 1.58
N PRO A 78 14.02 -10.38 2.06
CA PRO A 78 12.59 -10.14 1.86
C PRO A 78 12.23 -9.79 0.40
N TYR A 79 11.01 -10.10 -0.01
CA TYR A 79 10.47 -9.66 -1.30
C TYR A 79 9.95 -8.22 -1.17
N VAL A 80 10.48 -7.31 -1.99
CA VAL A 80 9.99 -5.93 -2.06
C VAL A 80 8.99 -5.83 -3.22
N THR A 81 7.82 -5.25 -2.95
CA THR A 81 6.80 -5.08 -3.99
C THR A 81 7.29 -4.18 -5.12
N PRO A 82 6.76 -4.31 -6.36
CA PRO A 82 7.23 -3.57 -7.53
C PRO A 82 7.30 -2.05 -7.33
N GLU A 83 6.34 -1.48 -6.59
CA GLU A 83 6.31 -0.05 -6.29
C GLU A 83 7.05 0.33 -4.99
N GLY A 84 7.60 -0.65 -4.26
CA GLY A 84 8.39 -0.43 -3.06
C GLY A 84 7.59 -0.05 -1.82
N HIS A 85 6.25 -0.20 -1.86
CA HIS A 85 5.39 0.18 -0.74
C HIS A 85 5.36 -0.84 0.39
N TYR A 86 5.75 -2.08 0.12
CA TYR A 86 5.78 -3.17 1.09
C TYR A 86 7.03 -4.05 0.95
N SER A 87 7.50 -4.56 2.08
CA SER A 87 8.53 -5.59 2.17
C SER A 87 7.90 -6.84 2.77
N ILE A 88 7.92 -7.98 2.04
CA ILE A 88 7.20 -9.19 2.40
C ILE A 88 8.18 -10.27 2.87
N LYS A 89 7.83 -10.89 4.00
CA LYS A 89 8.51 -12.08 4.53
C LYS A 89 7.52 -13.21 4.72
N ALA A 90 8.03 -14.43 4.60
CA ALA A 90 7.29 -15.64 4.94
C ALA A 90 7.71 -16.15 6.32
N SER A 91 6.77 -16.71 7.05
CA SER A 91 6.98 -17.36 8.35
C SER A 91 6.02 -18.53 8.52
N VAL A 92 6.31 -19.42 9.45
CA VAL A 92 5.36 -20.46 9.83
C VAL A 92 4.17 -19.82 10.57
N CYS A 93 2.94 -20.27 10.30
CA CYS A 93 1.77 -19.81 11.04
C CYS A 93 1.74 -20.39 12.48
N SER A 94 0.91 -21.38 12.68
CA SER A 94 0.85 -22.19 13.90
C SER A 94 1.18 -23.64 13.55
N GLY A 95 2.23 -24.19 14.13
CA GLY A 95 2.60 -25.59 13.95
C GLY A 95 3.77 -25.80 12.98
N SER A 96 3.52 -26.18 11.73
CA SER A 96 4.55 -26.60 10.79
C SER A 96 4.34 -26.00 9.40
N LEU A 97 5.44 -25.83 8.65
CA LEU A 97 5.41 -25.48 7.23
C LEU A 97 4.70 -26.53 6.35
N THR A 98 4.50 -27.74 6.84
CA THR A 98 3.69 -28.74 6.13
C THR A 98 2.20 -28.42 6.14
N THR A 99 1.75 -27.52 7.01
CA THR A 99 0.33 -27.19 7.17
C THR A 99 -0.01 -25.75 6.88
N CYS A 100 0.93 -24.81 7.11
CA CYS A 100 0.63 -23.38 6.95
C CYS A 100 1.89 -22.53 6.82
N VAL A 101 1.84 -21.57 5.90
CA VAL A 101 2.77 -20.45 5.81
C VAL A 101 2.01 -19.13 5.86
N GLU A 102 2.55 -18.16 6.58
CA GLU A 102 2.03 -16.80 6.70
C GLU A 102 2.97 -15.81 6.02
N LEU A 103 2.40 -14.92 5.24
CA LEU A 103 3.09 -13.82 4.60
C LEU A 103 2.74 -12.52 5.32
N THR A 104 3.77 -11.80 5.75
CA THR A 104 3.64 -10.48 6.36
C THR A 104 4.27 -9.43 5.45
N ALA A 105 3.45 -8.56 4.89
CA ALA A 105 3.87 -7.40 4.13
C ALA A 105 3.98 -6.20 5.08
N THR A 106 5.20 -5.83 5.39
CA THR A 106 5.52 -4.67 6.22
C THR A 106 5.50 -3.41 5.37
N ALA A 107 4.63 -2.47 5.72
CA ALA A 107 4.49 -1.20 5.02
C ALA A 107 5.76 -0.36 5.12
N GLN A 108 6.14 0.30 4.01
CA GLN A 108 7.34 1.12 3.89
C GLN A 108 6.98 2.60 3.68
N GLY A 109 7.83 3.50 4.17
CA GLY A 109 7.71 4.93 3.92
C GLY A 109 6.34 5.52 4.31
N GLY A 110 5.70 6.22 3.38
CA GLY A 110 4.39 6.84 3.59
C GLY A 110 3.25 5.85 3.84
N GLN A 111 3.41 4.58 3.45
CA GLN A 111 2.40 3.53 3.60
C GLN A 111 2.30 2.99 5.03
N VAL A 112 3.26 3.27 5.90
CA VAL A 112 3.27 2.84 7.32
C VAL A 112 1.98 3.24 8.07
N LYS A 113 1.40 4.39 7.74
CA LYS A 113 0.13 4.85 8.33
C LYS A 113 -1.06 3.96 7.96
N ASP A 114 -1.02 3.33 6.79
CA ASP A 114 -2.06 2.40 6.34
C ASP A 114 -1.95 1.03 7.03
N GLY A 115 -0.74 0.67 7.48
CA GLY A 115 -0.46 -0.54 8.25
C GLY A 115 0.08 -1.70 7.43
N ASN A 116 0.38 -2.79 8.12
CA ASN A 116 0.90 -4.02 7.56
C ASN A 116 -0.22 -4.93 7.06
N LEU A 117 0.08 -5.76 6.06
CA LEU A 117 -0.84 -6.77 5.55
C LEU A 117 -0.33 -8.16 5.95
N VAL A 118 -1.25 -9.01 6.38
CA VAL A 118 -0.95 -10.40 6.77
C VAL A 118 -1.92 -11.32 6.06
N ALA A 119 -1.41 -12.36 5.43
CA ALA A 119 -2.24 -13.42 4.87
C ALA A 119 -1.54 -14.77 4.99
N ASN A 120 -2.31 -15.85 5.06
CA ASN A 120 -1.78 -17.20 5.14
C ASN A 120 -2.53 -18.16 4.21
N THR A 121 -1.96 -19.37 4.06
CA THR A 121 -2.53 -20.44 3.22
C THR A 121 -3.83 -21.04 3.78
N GLN A 122 -4.23 -20.70 5.01
CA GLN A 122 -5.50 -21.13 5.61
C GLN A 122 -6.64 -20.11 5.41
N GLY A 123 -6.42 -19.07 4.60
CA GLY A 123 -7.45 -18.08 4.24
C GLY A 123 -7.52 -16.86 5.16
N LYS A 124 -6.60 -16.72 6.13
CA LYS A 124 -6.48 -15.49 6.92
C LYS A 124 -6.06 -14.34 6.01
N LYS A 125 -6.74 -13.20 6.12
CA LYS A 125 -6.41 -11.95 5.42
C LYS A 125 -6.70 -10.78 6.34
N GLU A 126 -5.66 -10.12 6.83
CA GLU A 126 -5.75 -9.07 7.83
C GLU A 126 -4.85 -7.88 7.49
N ARG A 127 -5.31 -6.68 7.82
CA ARG A 127 -4.53 -5.45 7.82
C ARG A 127 -4.40 -4.94 9.24
N ILE A 128 -3.19 -4.72 9.69
CA ILE A 128 -2.88 -4.25 11.05
C ILE A 128 -2.39 -2.80 10.97
N ALA A 129 -3.24 -1.88 11.40
CA ALA A 129 -2.96 -0.45 11.40
C ALA A 129 -3.18 0.14 12.80
N GLY A 130 -2.15 0.81 13.36
CA GLY A 130 -2.23 1.42 14.68
C GLY A 130 -2.60 0.44 15.81
N GLY A 131 -2.24 -0.84 15.69
CA GLY A 131 -2.59 -1.89 16.65
C GLY A 131 -4.02 -2.44 16.50
N VAL A 132 -4.78 -1.98 15.51
CA VAL A 132 -6.13 -2.48 15.21
C VAL A 132 -6.06 -3.39 13.98
N THR A 133 -6.74 -4.55 14.07
CA THR A 133 -6.83 -5.54 12.99
C THR A 133 -8.12 -5.33 12.22
N HIS A 134 -8.00 -5.27 10.90
CA HIS A 134 -9.10 -5.21 9.94
C HIS A 134 -8.96 -6.36 8.96
N SER A 135 -10.07 -6.95 8.49
CA SER A 135 -10.04 -7.85 7.34
C SER A 135 -9.86 -7.06 6.03
N TRP A 136 -9.29 -7.68 4.99
CA TRP A 136 -9.13 -7.10 3.66
C TRP A 136 -9.40 -8.10 2.54
#